data_9de8121b2effb24d1a70bb1da3ca5ddf
#
_entry.id   9de8121b2effb24d1a70bb1da3ca5ddf
#
_cell.length_a   1.000
_cell.length_b   1.000
_cell.length_c   1.000
_cell.angle_alpha   90.00
_cell.angle_beta   90.00
_cell.angle_gamma   90.00
#
_symmetry.space_group_name_H-M   'P 1'
#
loop_
_entity.id
_entity.type
_entity.pdbx_description
1 polymer ?
#
loop_
_entity_poly.entity_id
_entity_poly.type
_entity_poly.pdbx_seq_one_letter_code
_entity_poly.pdbx_strand_id
1 'polypeptide(L)'
;MWGQDQDYANFLDDNVTKGALVAGRRPLSDYVVSKYADRRKQYLNAAAELLVSDLSAMNLAWADNDNSNYKSALLGINSNSSRNIDRNVALSQIFSGMGVYIKSELANERIAVAVLTPSEEDEHSCFSDNTHRDIATNYLGFKNLLMGTYNGMDYGSAPIDAVKDKSTIIQLMSSIESSIASIDGLAKTSRHFDYQIRPNDPQVKEIIKLKNHLRALGDEMVAVAVANGINLTVSDVTDAEETQL
;
A
#
# COMPACT_ATOMS: atom_id res chain seq x y z
N MET A 1 -10.63 21.09 10.93
CA MET A 1 -11.86 20.81 10.17
C MET A 1 -12.85 20.01 10.99
N TRP A 2 -12.43 18.89 11.54
CA TRP A 2 -13.27 18.04 12.37
C TRP A 2 -13.60 18.65 13.74
N GLY A 3 -12.64 19.26 14.40
CA GLY A 3 -12.73 19.71 15.79
C GLY A 3 -13.73 20.81 16.12
N GLN A 4 -14.54 21.27 15.17
CA GLN A 4 -15.64 22.21 15.39
C GLN A 4 -17.00 21.67 14.93
N ASP A 5 -17.03 20.42 14.51
CA ASP A 5 -18.23 19.72 14.08
C ASP A 5 -18.65 18.76 15.19
N GLN A 6 -19.89 18.86 15.65
CA GLN A 6 -20.40 17.98 16.68
C GLN A 6 -20.43 16.50 16.25
N ASP A 7 -20.50 16.26 14.94
CA ASP A 7 -20.44 14.91 14.40
C ASP A 7 -19.09 14.24 14.65
N TYR A 8 -18.01 15.04 14.73
CA TYR A 8 -16.70 14.49 15.08
C TYR A 8 -16.63 14.00 16.53
N ALA A 9 -17.24 14.73 17.46
CA ALA A 9 -17.33 14.27 18.84
C ALA A 9 -18.14 12.96 18.95
N ASN A 10 -19.23 12.88 18.20
CA ASN A 10 -20.03 11.65 18.13
C ASN A 10 -19.30 10.49 17.45
N PHE A 11 -18.43 10.78 16.49
CA PHE A 11 -17.61 9.77 15.82
C PHE A 11 -16.62 9.10 16.78
N LEU A 12 -16.12 9.83 17.77
CA LEU A 12 -15.24 9.29 18.81
C LEU A 12 -16.00 8.69 20.00
N ASP A 13 -17.34 8.73 19.98
CA ASP A 13 -18.18 8.13 21.02
C ASP A 13 -18.19 6.60 20.83
N ASP A 14 -17.90 5.87 21.88
CA ASP A 14 -17.98 4.42 21.94
C ASP A 14 -19.31 3.82 21.42
N ASN A 15 -20.40 4.56 21.56
CA ASN A 15 -21.69 4.10 21.05
C ASN A 15 -21.80 4.20 19.54
N VAL A 16 -21.11 5.13 18.93
CA VAL A 16 -21.02 5.27 17.48
C VAL A 16 -20.10 4.19 16.92
N THR A 17 -18.95 3.98 17.54
CA THR A 17 -18.00 2.94 17.11
C THR A 17 -18.56 1.52 17.32
N LYS A 18 -19.34 1.29 18.38
CA LYS A 18 -20.01 -0.01 18.62
C LYS A 18 -21.18 -0.27 17.68
N GLY A 19 -21.83 0.79 17.21
CA GLY A 19 -23.10 0.60 16.51
C GLY A 19 -23.00 0.49 15.03
N ALA A 20 -22.02 1.11 14.42
CA ALA A 20 -22.34 1.47 13.10
C ALA A 20 -21.31 1.30 12.09
N LEU A 21 -20.07 1.19 12.51
CA LEU A 21 -19.21 1.24 11.36
C LEU A 21 -19.63 2.41 10.46
N VAL A 22 -19.53 3.59 11.00
CA VAL A 22 -20.02 4.81 10.30
C VAL A 22 -18.95 5.43 9.41
N ALA A 23 -17.77 4.86 9.42
CA ALA A 23 -16.73 5.22 8.47
C ALA A 23 -17.28 5.09 7.04
N GLY A 24 -16.98 6.05 6.19
CA GLY A 24 -17.46 6.07 4.80
C GLY A 24 -18.96 6.33 4.62
N ARG A 25 -19.73 6.47 5.69
CA ARG A 25 -21.20 6.55 5.61
C ARG A 25 -21.79 7.92 5.87
N ARG A 26 -20.99 8.94 5.87
CA ARG A 26 -21.49 10.31 6.01
C ARG A 26 -22.45 10.63 4.86
N PRO A 27 -23.69 11.07 5.14
CA PRO A 27 -24.68 11.27 4.09
C PRO A 27 -24.30 12.43 3.17
N LEU A 28 -24.73 12.37 1.93
CA LEU A 28 -24.48 13.41 0.93
C LEU A 28 -24.97 14.80 1.41
N SER A 29 -26.05 14.84 2.19
CA SER A 29 -26.58 16.07 2.77
C SER A 29 -25.53 16.85 3.56
N ASP A 30 -24.58 16.19 4.21
CA ASP A 30 -23.52 16.85 4.97
C ASP A 30 -22.56 17.65 4.09
N TYR A 31 -22.45 17.29 2.83
CA TYR A 31 -21.58 17.95 1.85
C TYR A 31 -22.32 19.03 1.03
N VAL A 32 -23.64 19.03 1.01
CA VAL A 32 -24.42 19.92 0.12
C VAL A 32 -25.34 20.89 0.85
N VAL A 33 -25.90 20.53 2.00
CA VAL A 33 -26.92 21.36 2.69
C VAL A 33 -26.67 21.61 4.18
N SER A 34 -25.72 20.90 4.81
CA SER A 34 -25.47 21.09 6.24
C SER A 34 -24.79 22.42 6.55
N LYS A 35 -24.82 22.82 7.81
CA LYS A 35 -24.20 24.08 8.32
C LYS A 35 -22.72 24.22 7.88
N TYR A 36 -22.00 23.13 7.71
CA TYR A 36 -20.57 23.12 7.37
C TYR A 36 -20.27 22.61 5.95
N ALA A 37 -21.29 22.53 5.08
CA ALA A 37 -21.14 22.03 3.72
C ALA A 37 -20.07 22.81 2.92
N ASP A 38 -20.12 24.13 2.95
CA ASP A 38 -19.14 24.97 2.23
C ASP A 38 -17.72 24.76 2.73
N ARG A 39 -17.52 24.58 4.04
CA ARG A 39 -16.21 24.33 4.63
C ARG A 39 -15.67 22.96 4.21
N ARG A 40 -16.51 21.92 4.18
CA ARG A 40 -16.14 20.60 3.68
C ARG A 40 -15.78 20.64 2.21
N LYS A 41 -16.53 21.38 1.41
CA LYS A 41 -16.23 21.56 -0.01
C LYS A 41 -14.89 22.27 -0.23
N GLN A 42 -14.61 23.34 0.50
CA GLN A 42 -13.32 24.03 0.43
C GLN A 42 -12.17 23.11 0.79
N TYR A 43 -12.32 22.30 1.83
CA TYR A 43 -11.29 21.33 2.22
C TYR A 43 -11.07 20.26 1.15
N LEU A 44 -12.14 19.72 0.59
CA LEU A 44 -12.06 18.73 -0.49
C LEU A 44 -11.33 19.30 -1.71
N ASN A 45 -11.66 20.52 -2.09
CA ASN A 45 -10.97 21.19 -3.20
C ASN A 45 -9.47 21.38 -2.91
N ALA A 46 -9.13 21.88 -1.72
CA ALA A 46 -7.74 22.09 -1.33
C ALA A 46 -6.95 20.76 -1.29
N ALA A 47 -7.55 19.69 -0.78
CA ALA A 47 -6.94 18.37 -0.77
C ALA A 47 -6.73 17.83 -2.19
N ALA A 48 -7.71 18.01 -3.06
CA ALA A 48 -7.60 17.58 -4.47
C ALA A 48 -6.54 18.39 -5.24
N GLU A 49 -6.48 19.70 -5.03
CA GLU A 49 -5.46 20.56 -5.65
C GLU A 49 -4.05 20.18 -5.18
N LEU A 50 -3.88 19.92 -3.88
CA LEU A 50 -2.60 19.44 -3.33
C LEU A 50 -2.20 18.11 -3.94
N LEU A 51 -3.11 17.14 -3.99
CA LEU A 51 -2.87 15.84 -4.62
C LEU A 51 -2.42 15.98 -6.08
N VAL A 52 -3.09 16.82 -6.87
CA VAL A 52 -2.71 17.08 -8.28
C VAL A 52 -1.33 17.71 -8.35
N SER A 53 -1.00 18.62 -7.45
CA SER A 53 0.32 19.26 -7.38
C SER A 53 1.41 18.24 -7.07
N ASP A 54 1.21 17.38 -6.08
CA ASP A 54 2.18 16.36 -5.66
C ASP A 54 2.40 15.31 -6.74
N LEU A 55 1.33 14.84 -7.39
CA LEU A 55 1.42 13.92 -8.52
C LEU A 55 2.13 14.54 -9.72
N SER A 56 1.93 15.84 -9.96
CA SER A 56 2.63 16.59 -11.01
C SER A 56 4.13 16.70 -10.71
N ALA A 57 4.50 17.00 -9.47
CA ALA A 57 5.89 17.05 -9.04
C ALA A 57 6.56 15.66 -9.18
N MET A 58 5.85 14.59 -8.82
CA MET A 58 6.31 13.21 -8.98
C MET A 58 6.52 12.87 -10.46
N ASN A 59 5.57 13.23 -11.32
CA ASN A 59 5.70 13.03 -12.76
C ASN A 59 6.94 13.74 -13.34
N LEU A 60 7.22 14.98 -12.92
CA LEU A 60 8.42 15.71 -13.32
C LEU A 60 9.70 15.05 -12.81
N ALA A 61 9.70 14.55 -11.58
CA ALA A 61 10.86 13.82 -11.02
C ALA A 61 11.22 12.56 -11.82
N TRP A 62 10.26 11.98 -12.55
CA TRP A 62 10.43 10.79 -13.37
C TRP A 62 10.37 11.03 -14.89
N ALA A 63 10.31 12.28 -15.35
CA ALA A 63 10.22 12.61 -16.76
C ALA A 63 11.47 12.17 -17.55
N ASP A 64 11.25 11.63 -18.75
CA ASP A 64 12.33 11.09 -19.60
C ASP A 64 13.27 12.15 -20.18
N ASN A 65 12.78 13.36 -20.37
CA ASN A 65 13.49 14.41 -21.09
C ASN A 65 14.21 15.43 -20.20
N ASP A 66 14.39 15.09 -18.90
CA ASP A 66 15.06 15.96 -17.94
C ASP A 66 16.26 15.25 -17.30
N ASN A 67 17.46 15.64 -17.69
CA ASN A 67 18.69 15.11 -17.13
C ASN A 67 19.07 15.75 -15.78
N SER A 68 18.21 16.54 -15.16
CA SER A 68 18.44 17.17 -13.85
C SER A 68 17.53 16.62 -12.76
N ASN A 69 16.59 15.74 -13.10
CA ASN A 69 15.58 15.17 -12.21
C ASN A 69 16.07 13.94 -11.41
N TYR A 70 15.20 13.39 -10.57
CA TYR A 70 15.51 12.22 -9.75
C TYR A 70 15.78 10.97 -10.60
N LYS A 71 14.98 10.73 -11.65
CA LYS A 71 15.19 9.58 -12.55
C LYS A 71 16.60 9.56 -13.14
N SER A 72 17.08 10.71 -13.63
CA SER A 72 18.42 10.81 -14.18
C SER A 72 19.51 10.55 -13.14
N ALA A 73 19.31 11.00 -11.89
CA ALA A 73 20.21 10.70 -10.77
C ALA A 73 20.27 9.20 -10.44
N LEU A 74 19.10 8.56 -10.38
CA LEU A 74 18.96 7.12 -10.12
C LEU A 74 19.64 6.28 -11.22
N LEU A 75 19.54 6.73 -12.49
CA LEU A 75 20.15 6.05 -13.63
C LEU A 75 21.65 6.39 -13.80
N GLY A 76 22.21 7.28 -12.98
CA GLY A 76 23.61 7.68 -13.07
C GLY A 76 23.94 8.59 -14.26
N ILE A 77 22.94 9.26 -14.85
CA ILE A 77 23.06 10.11 -16.03
C ILE A 77 22.67 11.58 -15.77
N ASN A 78 22.60 11.98 -14.50
CA ASN A 78 22.26 13.36 -14.15
C ASN A 78 23.32 14.34 -14.66
N SER A 79 22.89 15.46 -15.20
CA SER A 79 23.77 16.53 -15.70
C SER A 79 24.69 17.10 -14.62
N ASN A 80 24.25 17.08 -13.37
CA ASN A 80 25.13 17.28 -12.21
C ASN A 80 25.58 15.92 -11.68
N SER A 81 26.78 15.49 -12.04
CA SER A 81 27.32 14.17 -11.68
C SER A 81 27.39 13.92 -10.17
N SER A 82 27.46 14.98 -9.34
CA SER A 82 27.44 14.84 -7.87
C SER A 82 26.10 14.35 -7.32
N ARG A 83 25.03 14.39 -8.12
CA ARG A 83 23.71 13.88 -7.78
C ARG A 83 23.50 12.41 -8.18
N ASN A 84 24.40 11.86 -9.00
CA ASN A 84 24.29 10.47 -9.42
C ASN A 84 24.37 9.53 -8.24
N ILE A 85 23.44 8.60 -8.18
CA ILE A 85 23.41 7.55 -7.18
C ILE A 85 24.23 6.37 -7.72
N ASP A 86 25.12 5.83 -6.89
CA ASP A 86 25.84 4.61 -7.25
C ASP A 86 24.86 3.48 -7.57
N ARG A 87 25.14 2.69 -8.60
CA ARG A 87 24.24 1.64 -9.07
C ARG A 87 23.90 0.62 -7.97
N ASN A 88 24.89 0.21 -7.18
CA ASN A 88 24.65 -0.78 -6.13
C ASN A 88 23.86 -0.18 -4.97
N VAL A 89 24.10 1.09 -4.65
CA VAL A 89 23.31 1.85 -3.68
C VAL A 89 21.85 1.96 -4.15
N ALA A 90 21.63 2.34 -5.42
CA ALA A 90 20.30 2.45 -6.00
C ALA A 90 19.53 1.10 -5.94
N LEU A 91 20.18 0.02 -6.39
CA LEU A 91 19.57 -1.31 -6.35
C LEU A 91 19.33 -1.82 -4.94
N SER A 92 20.25 -1.55 -4.01
CA SER A 92 20.07 -1.89 -2.60
C SER A 92 18.84 -1.18 -2.01
N GLN A 93 18.69 0.11 -2.27
CA GLN A 93 17.51 0.88 -1.84
C GLN A 93 16.21 0.37 -2.46
N ILE A 94 16.22 0.01 -3.75
CA ILE A 94 15.04 -0.52 -4.44
C ILE A 94 14.62 -1.86 -3.82
N PHE A 95 15.54 -2.83 -3.69
CA PHE A 95 15.20 -4.15 -3.17
C PHE A 95 14.84 -4.13 -1.69
N SER A 96 15.56 -3.36 -0.88
CA SER A 96 15.22 -3.13 0.52
C SER A 96 13.84 -2.48 0.65
N GLY A 97 13.59 -1.41 -0.10
CA GLY A 97 12.30 -0.73 -0.13
C GLY A 97 11.14 -1.63 -0.58
N MET A 98 11.35 -2.49 -1.58
CA MET A 98 10.34 -3.47 -1.99
C MET A 98 10.02 -4.47 -0.88
N GLY A 99 11.05 -4.96 -0.16
CA GLY A 99 10.89 -5.89 0.94
C GLY A 99 10.15 -5.25 2.13
N VAL A 100 10.60 -4.09 2.59
CA VAL A 100 9.95 -3.32 3.67
C VAL A 100 8.50 -3.00 3.31
N TYR A 101 8.26 -2.54 2.08
CA TYR A 101 6.92 -2.19 1.62
C TYR A 101 5.93 -3.35 1.70
N ILE A 102 6.31 -4.53 1.21
CA ILE A 102 5.38 -5.66 1.16
C ILE A 102 5.24 -6.35 2.53
N LYS A 103 6.32 -6.41 3.31
CA LYS A 103 6.40 -7.12 4.59
C LYS A 103 5.92 -6.26 5.75
N SER A 104 6.47 -5.06 5.90
CA SER A 104 6.19 -4.21 7.05
C SER A 104 5.00 -3.30 6.78
N GLU A 105 5.00 -2.55 5.71
CA GLU A 105 3.90 -1.64 5.42
C GLU A 105 2.61 -2.39 5.10
N LEU A 106 2.57 -3.18 4.01
CA LEU A 106 1.32 -3.77 3.56
C LEU A 106 0.83 -4.88 4.49
N ALA A 107 1.71 -5.84 4.82
CA ALA A 107 1.27 -6.98 5.62
C ALA A 107 1.05 -6.62 7.08
N ASN A 108 1.91 -5.80 7.67
CA ASN A 108 1.86 -5.50 9.08
C ASN A 108 1.00 -4.27 9.36
N GLU A 109 1.42 -3.09 8.90
CA GLU A 109 0.75 -1.84 9.26
C GLU A 109 -0.65 -1.71 8.64
N ARG A 110 -0.87 -2.22 7.41
CA ARG A 110 -2.15 -2.05 6.72
C ARG A 110 -3.13 -3.20 6.89
N ILE A 111 -2.64 -4.40 7.26
CA ILE A 111 -3.50 -5.58 7.40
C ILE A 111 -3.49 -6.09 8.84
N ALA A 112 -2.31 -6.37 9.42
CA ALA A 112 -2.25 -7.03 10.72
C ALA A 112 -2.85 -6.18 11.84
N VAL A 113 -2.57 -4.88 11.87
CA VAL A 113 -3.08 -3.96 12.91
C VAL A 113 -4.61 -4.02 12.95
N ALA A 114 -5.28 -3.88 11.80
CA ALA A 114 -6.73 -3.91 11.71
C ALA A 114 -7.36 -5.26 12.10
N VAL A 115 -6.64 -6.36 11.85
CA VAL A 115 -7.16 -7.74 12.07
C VAL A 115 -6.91 -8.23 13.48
N LEU A 116 -5.73 -7.95 14.05
CA LEU A 116 -5.34 -8.49 15.37
C LEU A 116 -5.97 -7.71 16.52
N THR A 117 -6.22 -6.44 16.31
CA THR A 117 -7.05 -5.61 17.21
C THR A 117 -8.24 -5.11 16.38
N PRO A 118 -9.26 -5.96 16.15
CA PRO A 118 -10.31 -5.66 15.18
C PRO A 118 -10.88 -4.26 15.34
N SER A 119 -10.48 -3.38 14.44
CA SER A 119 -10.82 -1.97 14.47
C SER A 119 -11.03 -1.49 13.04
N GLU A 120 -12.19 -0.91 12.81
CA GLU A 120 -12.53 -0.28 11.53
C GLU A 120 -11.67 0.96 11.28
N GLU A 121 -11.27 1.67 12.33
CA GLU A 121 -10.44 2.89 12.19
C GLU A 121 -8.98 2.57 11.84
N ASP A 122 -8.52 1.37 12.14
CA ASP A 122 -7.16 0.92 11.86
C ASP A 122 -7.00 0.31 10.46
N GLU A 123 -8.09 0.22 9.69
CA GLU A 123 -7.95 -0.17 8.30
C GLU A 123 -7.38 0.95 7.41
N HIS A 124 -6.78 0.53 6.29
CA HIS A 124 -6.10 1.43 5.37
C HIS A 124 -6.99 2.58 4.85
N SER A 125 -8.24 2.27 4.55
CA SER A 125 -9.22 3.21 3.96
C SER A 125 -10.57 3.15 4.65
N CYS A 126 -10.59 3.25 5.97
CA CYS A 126 -11.79 3.12 6.81
C CYS A 126 -12.95 4.04 6.38
N PHE A 127 -12.66 5.29 5.99
CA PHE A 127 -13.69 6.26 5.62
C PHE A 127 -14.31 6.05 4.23
N SER A 128 -13.67 5.29 3.37
CA SER A 128 -14.14 5.05 1.99
C SER A 128 -14.56 3.60 1.75
N ASP A 129 -14.43 2.71 2.74
CA ASP A 129 -14.67 1.27 2.63
C ASP A 129 -13.86 0.62 1.47
N ASN A 130 -12.68 1.17 1.15
CA ASN A 130 -11.93 0.80 -0.05
C ASN A 130 -10.67 -0.03 0.23
N THR A 131 -10.43 -0.45 1.47
CA THR A 131 -9.25 -1.19 1.92
C THR A 131 -8.97 -2.44 1.07
N HIS A 132 -9.99 -3.16 0.63
CA HIS A 132 -9.85 -4.32 -0.25
C HIS A 132 -9.19 -3.97 -1.59
N ARG A 133 -9.47 -2.78 -2.13
CA ARG A 133 -8.86 -2.27 -3.38
C ARG A 133 -7.45 -1.77 -3.14
N ASP A 134 -7.22 -1.13 -2.01
CA ASP A 134 -5.89 -0.64 -1.66
C ASP A 134 -4.91 -1.80 -1.48
N ILE A 135 -5.30 -2.87 -0.80
CA ILE A 135 -4.50 -4.09 -0.68
C ILE A 135 -4.17 -4.65 -2.08
N ALA A 136 -5.17 -4.76 -2.96
CA ALA A 136 -5.00 -5.28 -4.30
C ALA A 136 -4.05 -4.43 -5.15
N THR A 137 -4.21 -3.10 -5.11
CA THR A 137 -3.39 -2.19 -5.93
C THR A 137 -1.99 -2.00 -5.39
N ASN A 138 -1.81 -2.02 -4.07
CA ASN A 138 -0.50 -2.02 -3.44
C ASN A 138 0.31 -3.28 -3.83
N TYR A 139 -0.31 -4.44 -3.73
CA TYR A 139 0.31 -5.69 -4.20
C TYR A 139 0.61 -5.67 -5.70
N LEU A 140 -0.31 -5.15 -6.52
CA LEU A 140 -0.10 -5.02 -7.97
C LEU A 140 1.11 -4.13 -8.28
N GLY A 141 1.30 -3.02 -7.57
CA GLY A 141 2.47 -2.16 -7.71
C GLY A 141 3.77 -2.90 -7.44
N PHE A 142 3.83 -3.65 -6.33
CA PHE A 142 4.97 -4.52 -6.01
C PHE A 142 5.21 -5.57 -7.10
N LYS A 143 4.16 -6.27 -7.52
CA LYS A 143 4.22 -7.29 -8.57
C LYS A 143 4.78 -6.73 -9.87
N ASN A 144 4.31 -5.55 -10.27
CA ASN A 144 4.76 -4.89 -11.49
C ASN A 144 6.28 -4.64 -11.48
N LEU A 145 6.82 -4.17 -10.36
CA LEU A 145 8.26 -3.95 -10.21
C LEU A 145 9.03 -5.27 -10.23
N LEU A 146 8.58 -6.28 -9.50
CA LEU A 146 9.25 -7.58 -9.42
C LEU A 146 9.29 -8.30 -10.77
N MET A 147 8.19 -8.21 -11.52
CA MET A 147 8.00 -8.88 -12.81
C MET A 147 8.40 -8.03 -14.03
N GLY A 148 8.77 -6.77 -13.84
CA GLY A 148 9.12 -5.85 -14.94
C GLY A 148 7.94 -5.56 -15.87
N THR A 149 6.71 -5.59 -15.36
CA THR A 149 5.48 -5.41 -16.16
C THR A 149 4.68 -4.22 -15.69
N TYR A 150 3.96 -3.58 -16.60
CA TYR A 150 2.99 -2.54 -16.26
C TYR A 150 1.93 -2.45 -17.36
N ASN A 151 0.66 -2.40 -16.96
CA ASN A 151 -0.47 -2.25 -17.88
C ASN A 151 -0.50 -3.32 -19.00
N GLY A 152 -0.09 -4.54 -18.69
CA GLY A 152 -0.03 -5.66 -19.64
C GLY A 152 1.17 -5.61 -20.62
N MET A 153 2.05 -4.63 -20.47
CA MET A 153 3.30 -4.55 -21.22
C MET A 153 4.46 -5.12 -20.41
N ASP A 154 5.34 -5.84 -21.07
CA ASP A 154 6.61 -6.32 -20.56
C ASP A 154 7.70 -5.30 -20.93
N TYR A 155 8.45 -4.84 -19.94
CA TYR A 155 9.53 -3.85 -20.11
C TYR A 155 10.91 -4.49 -20.23
N GLY A 156 10.98 -5.80 -20.42
CA GLY A 156 12.21 -6.55 -20.59
C GLY A 156 12.71 -7.18 -19.28
N SER A 157 14.01 -7.08 -19.00
CA SER A 157 14.61 -7.76 -17.83
C SER A 157 13.98 -7.33 -16.52
N ALA A 158 13.48 -8.29 -15.76
CA ALA A 158 12.86 -8.10 -14.47
C ALA A 158 13.77 -8.56 -13.31
N PRO A 159 13.63 -8.00 -12.10
CA PRO A 159 14.36 -8.48 -10.93
C PRO A 159 14.28 -9.99 -10.71
N ILE A 160 13.11 -10.58 -10.93
CA ILE A 160 12.89 -12.02 -10.77
C ILE A 160 13.65 -12.87 -11.79
N ASP A 161 14.07 -12.32 -12.92
CA ASP A 161 14.71 -13.11 -13.98
C ASP A 161 16.08 -13.64 -13.59
N ALA A 162 16.78 -12.95 -12.70
CA ALA A 162 18.05 -13.38 -12.16
C ALA A 162 17.92 -14.56 -11.16
N VAL A 163 16.73 -14.79 -10.62
CA VAL A 163 16.49 -15.86 -9.63
C VAL A 163 16.41 -17.22 -10.35
N LYS A 164 17.27 -18.15 -9.98
CA LYS A 164 17.35 -19.48 -10.62
C LYS A 164 16.13 -20.34 -10.30
N ASP A 165 15.75 -20.41 -9.02
CA ASP A 165 14.56 -21.15 -8.59
C ASP A 165 13.52 -20.15 -8.07
N LYS A 166 12.51 -19.94 -8.91
CA LYS A 166 11.42 -18.98 -8.66
C LYS A 166 10.21 -19.64 -7.99
N SER A 167 10.26 -20.94 -7.72
CA SER A 167 9.08 -21.73 -7.33
C SER A 167 8.39 -21.19 -6.09
N THR A 168 9.16 -20.87 -5.04
CA THR A 168 8.62 -20.30 -3.79
C THR A 168 7.95 -18.96 -4.03
N ILE A 169 8.61 -18.04 -4.74
CA ILE A 169 8.08 -16.72 -5.05
C ILE A 169 6.78 -16.80 -5.83
N ILE A 170 6.75 -17.61 -6.89
CA ILE A 170 5.55 -17.79 -7.73
C ILE A 170 4.41 -18.43 -6.93
N GLN A 171 4.70 -19.40 -6.07
CA GLN A 171 3.68 -20.00 -5.21
C GLN A 171 3.10 -19.01 -4.20
N LEU A 172 3.95 -18.19 -3.57
CA LEU A 172 3.51 -17.11 -2.67
C LEU A 172 2.63 -16.09 -3.41
N MET A 173 3.07 -15.62 -4.58
CA MET A 173 2.31 -14.69 -5.40
C MET A 173 0.93 -15.25 -5.79
N SER A 174 0.85 -16.49 -6.23
CA SER A 174 -0.42 -17.15 -6.56
C SER A 174 -1.35 -17.25 -5.35
N SER A 175 -0.80 -17.57 -4.18
CA SER A 175 -1.57 -17.65 -2.93
C SER A 175 -2.08 -16.28 -2.48
N ILE A 176 -1.27 -15.24 -2.61
CA ILE A 176 -1.63 -13.85 -2.33
C ILE A 176 -2.76 -13.40 -3.25
N GLU A 177 -2.64 -13.65 -4.54
CA GLU A 177 -3.66 -13.29 -5.55
C GLU A 177 -5.00 -13.97 -5.29
N SER A 178 -4.96 -15.24 -4.88
CA SER A 178 -6.16 -15.98 -4.49
C SER A 178 -6.86 -15.35 -3.26
N SER A 179 -6.08 -14.99 -2.24
CA SER A 179 -6.62 -14.35 -1.03
C SER A 179 -7.18 -12.95 -1.34
N ILE A 180 -6.48 -12.16 -2.14
CA ILE A 180 -6.96 -10.83 -2.59
C ILE A 180 -8.27 -10.98 -3.38
N ALA A 181 -8.36 -11.94 -4.29
CA ALA A 181 -9.57 -12.19 -5.07
C ALA A 181 -10.75 -12.60 -4.18
N SER A 182 -10.51 -13.37 -3.12
CA SER A 182 -11.52 -13.73 -2.13
C SER A 182 -12.05 -12.50 -1.38
N ILE A 183 -11.15 -11.64 -0.90
CA ILE A 183 -11.48 -10.42 -0.16
C ILE A 183 -12.27 -9.45 -1.04
N ASP A 184 -11.80 -9.19 -2.28
CA ASP A 184 -12.45 -8.31 -3.25
C ASP A 184 -13.81 -8.86 -3.70
N GLY A 185 -13.91 -10.18 -3.86
CA GLY A 185 -15.16 -10.85 -4.19
C GLY A 185 -16.25 -10.66 -3.15
N LEU A 186 -15.91 -10.72 -1.86
CA LEU A 186 -16.84 -10.45 -0.77
C LEU A 186 -17.23 -8.99 -0.70
N ALA A 187 -16.29 -8.08 -0.90
CA ALA A 187 -16.55 -6.63 -0.92
C ALA A 187 -17.57 -6.25 -2.00
N LYS A 188 -17.54 -6.89 -3.16
CA LYS A 188 -18.55 -6.73 -4.23
C LYS A 188 -19.96 -7.12 -3.81
N THR A 189 -20.12 -7.91 -2.76
CA THR A 189 -21.42 -8.29 -2.18
C THR A 189 -21.78 -7.44 -0.96
N SER A 190 -21.20 -6.26 -0.82
CA SER A 190 -21.37 -5.35 0.32
C SER A 190 -20.82 -5.89 1.65
N ARG A 191 -19.93 -6.87 1.60
CA ARG A 191 -19.11 -7.28 2.75
C ARG A 191 -17.73 -6.68 2.60
N HIS A 192 -17.62 -5.37 2.87
CA HIS A 192 -16.36 -4.64 2.85
C HIS A 192 -15.38 -5.18 3.89
N PHE A 193 -14.14 -4.69 3.89
CA PHE A 193 -13.05 -5.27 4.67
C PHE A 193 -13.34 -5.23 6.19
N ASP A 194 -13.95 -4.17 6.69
CA ASP A 194 -14.41 -4.01 8.07
C ASP A 194 -15.32 -5.14 8.57
N TYR A 195 -16.18 -5.66 7.68
CA TYR A 195 -17.02 -6.83 7.99
C TYR A 195 -16.22 -8.13 8.01
N GLN A 196 -15.18 -8.22 7.19
CA GLN A 196 -14.37 -9.43 7.03
C GLN A 196 -13.36 -9.62 8.16
N ILE A 197 -12.99 -8.55 8.89
CA ILE A 197 -12.07 -8.61 10.03
C ILE A 197 -12.77 -8.78 11.39
N ARG A 198 -14.08 -8.83 11.41
CA ARG A 198 -14.84 -8.97 12.68
C ARG A 198 -14.51 -10.27 13.40
N PRO A 199 -14.48 -10.25 14.75
CA PRO A 199 -14.27 -11.46 15.52
C PRO A 199 -15.24 -12.57 15.09
N ASN A 200 -14.70 -13.77 14.90
CA ASN A 200 -15.43 -14.96 14.45
C ASN A 200 -15.90 -14.96 12.98
N ASP A 201 -15.59 -13.95 12.19
CA ASP A 201 -15.82 -14.05 10.74
C ASP A 201 -14.87 -15.11 10.16
N PRO A 202 -15.37 -16.02 9.31
CA PRO A 202 -14.54 -17.06 8.71
C PRO A 202 -13.43 -16.50 7.81
N GLN A 203 -13.60 -15.28 7.28
CA GLN A 203 -12.64 -14.62 6.40
C GLN A 203 -11.37 -14.15 7.13
N VAL A 204 -11.42 -13.94 8.44
CA VAL A 204 -10.26 -13.57 9.26
C VAL A 204 -9.07 -14.51 9.02
N LYS A 205 -9.32 -15.83 8.90
CA LYS A 205 -8.26 -16.80 8.62
C LYS A 205 -7.59 -16.59 7.27
N GLU A 206 -8.36 -16.24 6.24
CA GLU A 206 -7.83 -15.97 4.91
C GLU A 206 -7.03 -14.67 4.88
N ILE A 207 -7.47 -13.65 5.62
CA ILE A 207 -6.76 -12.38 5.75
C ILE A 207 -5.43 -12.57 6.51
N ILE A 208 -5.43 -13.34 7.59
CA ILE A 208 -4.19 -13.70 8.32
C ILE A 208 -3.24 -14.49 7.42
N LYS A 209 -3.75 -15.41 6.61
CA LYS A 209 -2.96 -16.15 5.63
C LYS A 209 -2.36 -15.22 4.58
N LEU A 210 -3.14 -14.27 4.05
CA LEU A 210 -2.64 -13.23 3.15
C LEU A 210 -1.49 -12.46 3.80
N LYS A 211 -1.69 -11.95 5.01
CA LYS A 211 -0.64 -11.26 5.78
C LYS A 211 0.65 -12.08 5.85
N ASN A 212 0.54 -13.35 6.22
CA ASN A 212 1.71 -14.21 6.38
C ASN A 212 2.43 -14.47 5.03
N HIS A 213 1.69 -14.63 3.93
CA HIS A 213 2.28 -14.81 2.60
C HIS A 213 2.96 -13.54 2.09
N LEU A 214 2.39 -12.35 2.37
CA LEU A 214 3.03 -11.07 2.04
C LEU A 214 4.35 -10.91 2.82
N ARG A 215 4.38 -11.25 4.10
CA ARG A 215 5.61 -11.23 4.91
C ARG A 215 6.66 -12.19 4.33
N ALA A 216 6.28 -13.42 4.03
CA ALA A 216 7.17 -14.39 3.42
C ALA A 216 7.70 -13.92 2.06
N LEU A 217 6.85 -13.29 1.25
CA LEU A 217 7.28 -12.71 -0.04
C LEU A 217 8.28 -11.56 0.16
N GLY A 218 8.12 -10.77 1.21
CA GLY A 218 9.09 -9.73 1.59
C GLY A 218 10.45 -10.32 1.97
N ASP A 219 10.47 -11.44 2.68
CA ASP A 219 11.72 -12.15 3.01
C ASP A 219 12.43 -12.69 1.75
N GLU A 220 11.68 -13.14 0.74
CA GLU A 220 12.22 -13.60 -0.55
C GLU A 220 12.92 -12.47 -1.34
N MET A 221 12.69 -11.20 -1.01
CA MET A 221 13.41 -10.09 -1.63
C MET A 221 14.92 -10.13 -1.34
N VAL A 222 15.35 -10.79 -0.28
CA VAL A 222 16.77 -11.07 -0.01
C VAL A 222 17.34 -11.96 -1.12
N ALA A 223 16.65 -13.04 -1.47
CA ALA A 223 17.09 -13.94 -2.54
C ALA A 223 17.08 -13.25 -3.91
N VAL A 224 16.07 -12.40 -4.18
CA VAL A 224 16.00 -11.58 -5.39
C VAL A 224 17.17 -10.61 -5.47
N ALA A 225 17.48 -9.90 -4.41
CA ALA A 225 18.60 -8.97 -4.33
C ALA A 225 19.94 -9.68 -4.58
N VAL A 226 20.19 -10.78 -3.88
CA VAL A 226 21.41 -11.58 -4.03
C VAL A 226 21.57 -12.11 -5.46
N ALA A 227 20.49 -12.57 -6.10
CA ALA A 227 20.52 -13.01 -7.49
C ALA A 227 20.89 -11.88 -8.46
N ASN A 228 20.56 -10.64 -8.11
CA ASN A 228 20.91 -9.42 -8.85
C ASN A 228 22.27 -8.81 -8.43
N GLY A 229 23.04 -9.51 -7.60
CA GLY A 229 24.38 -9.08 -7.16
C GLY A 229 24.39 -8.08 -6.00
N ILE A 230 23.29 -7.94 -5.28
CA ILE A 230 23.15 -7.04 -4.13
C ILE A 230 23.01 -7.87 -2.85
N ASN A 231 23.89 -7.66 -1.88
CA ASN A 231 23.83 -8.34 -0.60
C ASN A 231 22.87 -7.63 0.34
N LEU A 232 21.76 -8.26 0.66
CA LEU A 232 20.81 -7.87 1.69
C LEU A 232 20.63 -8.99 2.71
N THR A 233 20.16 -8.62 3.89
CA THR A 233 19.75 -9.53 4.97
C THR A 233 18.25 -9.36 5.24
N VAL A 234 17.68 -10.23 6.04
CA VAL A 234 16.26 -10.12 6.43
C VAL A 234 15.97 -8.82 7.18
N SER A 235 16.94 -8.29 7.94
CA SER A 235 16.79 -6.99 8.60
C SER A 235 16.72 -5.82 7.61
N ASP A 236 17.35 -5.92 6.45
CA ASP A 236 17.33 -4.86 5.44
C ASP A 236 15.98 -4.78 4.69
N VAL A 237 15.18 -5.83 4.77
CA VAL A 237 13.84 -5.94 4.18
C VAL A 237 12.71 -5.87 5.23
N THR A 238 13.04 -5.46 6.44
CA THR A 238 12.10 -5.31 7.56
C THR A 238 12.23 -3.90 8.12
N ASP A 239 11.11 -3.24 8.42
CA ASP A 239 11.15 -1.95 9.09
C ASP A 239 11.72 -2.11 10.50
N ALA A 240 12.65 -1.23 10.87
CA ALA A 240 13.28 -1.25 12.21
C ALA A 240 12.29 -0.93 13.33
N GLU A 241 11.23 -0.19 13.03
CA GLU A 241 10.17 0.20 13.96
C GLU A 241 8.95 -0.73 13.87
N GLU A 242 9.05 -1.82 13.07
CA GLU A 242 7.93 -2.76 12.89
C GLU A 242 7.47 -3.34 14.23
N THR A 243 6.22 -3.10 14.56
CA THR A 243 5.56 -3.75 15.70
C THR A 243 5.49 -5.25 15.41
N GLN A 244 6.11 -6.05 16.27
CA GLN A 244 6.02 -7.52 16.16
C GLN A 244 4.63 -7.99 16.59
N LEU A 245 3.72 -8.14 15.65
CA LEU A 245 2.36 -8.63 15.82
C LEU A 245 2.25 -10.09 15.39
#